data_f85ac5a0fd303975e63c78c2ab5b7d1f
#
_entry.id   f85ac5a0fd303975e63c78c2ab5b7d1f
#
_cell.length_a   1.000
_cell.length_b   1.000
_cell.length_c   1.000
_cell.angle_alpha   90.00
_cell.angle_beta   90.00
_cell.angle_gamma   90.00
#
_symmetry.space_group_name_H-M   'P 1'
#
loop_
_entity.id
_entity.type
_entity.pdbx_description
1 polymer ?
#
loop_
_entity_poly.entity_id
_entity_poly.type
_entity_poly.pdbx_seq_one_letter_code
_entity_poly.pdbx_strand_id
1 'polypeptide(L)'
;EQNLVRLEHDARALSTYASVSIEGNPLPLTDVKSVLKNRPNNIRDTQREILNYNQALEEISQKVKTGDFQLTDDLIARIQGVVVNDLMEDEEDIGKYRKKPVIIRNPEKIDEIAFLPPDAKEIVSLMSSLVKFINSNIGLIDPIILAAIFHKQNVIIHPFMDGNGRTTRLLTTALLGINGIDLFEIFSFENYYNQNVTKYFNKVGVFGDYYEIKDDIDFTDWIEYFMEGILDELKRIQKTI
;
A
#
# COMPACT_ATOMS: atom_id res chain seq x y z
N GLU A 1 -25.25 9.07 -13.62
CA GLU A 1 -24.86 9.35 -12.21
C GLU A 1 -24.98 8.11 -11.30
N GLN A 2 -26.14 7.44 -11.22
CA GLN A 2 -26.30 6.25 -10.35
C GLN A 2 -25.35 5.09 -10.68
N ASN A 3 -25.07 4.85 -11.95
CA ASN A 3 -24.15 3.80 -12.37
C ASN A 3 -22.69 4.12 -11.97
N LEU A 4 -22.27 5.37 -12.03
CA LEU A 4 -20.92 5.80 -11.65
C LEU A 4 -20.70 5.60 -10.14
N VAL A 5 -21.62 6.11 -9.31
CA VAL A 5 -21.56 5.94 -7.84
C VAL A 5 -21.49 4.46 -7.43
N ARG A 6 -22.21 3.60 -8.16
CA ARG A 6 -22.13 2.16 -7.91
C ARG A 6 -20.76 1.58 -8.28
N LEU A 7 -20.19 1.99 -9.41
CA LEU A 7 -18.86 1.55 -9.85
C LEU A 7 -17.78 2.00 -8.87
N GLU A 8 -17.83 3.24 -8.39
CA GLU A 8 -16.93 3.77 -7.37
C GLU A 8 -17.00 2.96 -6.06
N HIS A 9 -18.22 2.67 -5.59
CA HIS A 9 -18.41 1.86 -4.39
C HIS A 9 -17.88 0.43 -4.56
N ASP A 10 -18.11 -0.19 -5.73
CA ASP A 10 -17.63 -1.54 -6.02
C ASP A 10 -16.10 -1.57 -6.15
N ALA A 11 -15.48 -0.57 -6.78
CA ALA A 11 -14.05 -0.44 -6.90
C ALA A 11 -13.36 -0.25 -5.54
N ARG A 12 -13.93 0.59 -4.67
CA ARG A 12 -13.43 0.80 -3.31
C ARG A 12 -13.49 -0.48 -2.48
N ALA A 13 -14.58 -1.22 -2.55
CA ALA A 13 -14.71 -2.51 -1.88
C ALA A 13 -13.70 -3.53 -2.42
N LEU A 14 -13.45 -3.52 -3.73
CA LEU A 14 -12.46 -4.39 -4.37
C LEU A 14 -11.03 -4.05 -3.95
N SER A 15 -10.66 -2.75 -3.92
CA SER A 15 -9.35 -2.28 -3.46
C SER A 15 -9.13 -2.66 -1.99
N THR A 16 -10.12 -2.39 -1.13
CA THR A 16 -10.06 -2.80 0.28
C THR A 16 -9.86 -4.31 0.42
N TYR A 17 -10.70 -5.11 -0.25
CA TYR A 17 -10.59 -6.57 -0.24
C TYR A 17 -9.20 -7.03 -0.69
N ALA A 18 -8.76 -6.58 -1.85
CA ALA A 18 -7.50 -7.02 -2.43
C ALA A 18 -6.31 -6.68 -1.52
N SER A 19 -6.27 -5.45 -0.97
CA SER A 19 -5.16 -5.02 -0.14
C SER A 19 -5.09 -5.76 1.20
N VAL A 20 -6.22 -6.00 1.88
CA VAL A 20 -6.20 -6.76 3.14
C VAL A 20 -5.99 -8.26 2.90
N SER A 21 -6.46 -8.80 1.79
CA SER A 21 -6.24 -10.21 1.40
C SER A 21 -4.77 -10.51 1.10
N ILE A 22 -4.02 -9.58 0.49
CA ILE A 22 -2.57 -9.68 0.31
C ILE A 22 -1.84 -9.88 1.66
N GLU A 23 -2.32 -9.26 2.73
CA GLU A 23 -1.76 -9.40 4.08
C GLU A 23 -2.32 -10.62 4.85
N GLY A 24 -3.15 -11.43 4.21
CA GLY A 24 -3.66 -12.69 4.78
C GLY A 24 -5.04 -12.59 5.42
N ASN A 25 -5.78 -11.49 5.25
CA ASN A 25 -7.17 -11.41 5.70
C ASN A 25 -8.03 -12.47 4.96
N PRO A 26 -8.72 -13.39 5.67
CA PRO A 26 -9.40 -14.52 5.05
C PRO A 26 -10.81 -14.20 4.51
N LEU A 27 -11.32 -12.99 4.76
CA LEU A 27 -12.70 -12.66 4.42
C LEU A 27 -12.87 -12.48 2.90
N PRO A 28 -13.86 -13.14 2.27
CA PRO A 28 -14.12 -12.98 0.84
C PRO A 28 -14.73 -11.61 0.53
N LEU A 29 -14.68 -11.19 -0.73
CA LEU A 29 -15.17 -9.89 -1.18
C LEU A 29 -16.64 -9.64 -0.80
N THR A 30 -17.49 -10.67 -0.78
CA THR A 30 -18.90 -10.58 -0.34
C THR A 30 -19.02 -10.12 1.10
N ASP A 31 -18.17 -10.65 1.98
CA ASP A 31 -18.16 -10.31 3.39
C ASP A 31 -17.55 -8.92 3.62
N VAL A 32 -16.51 -8.57 2.86
CA VAL A 32 -15.95 -7.21 2.86
C VAL A 32 -17.03 -6.18 2.49
N LYS A 33 -17.78 -6.41 1.41
CA LYS A 33 -18.91 -5.54 1.04
C LYS A 33 -19.98 -5.45 2.16
N SER A 34 -20.26 -6.58 2.82
CA SER A 34 -21.20 -6.60 3.95
C SER A 34 -20.70 -5.81 5.14
N VAL A 35 -19.43 -5.95 5.52
CA VAL A 35 -18.80 -5.21 6.63
C VAL A 35 -18.82 -3.70 6.35
N LEU A 36 -18.45 -3.28 5.15
CA LEU A 36 -18.45 -1.87 4.76
C LEU A 36 -19.85 -1.26 4.78
N LYS A 37 -20.88 -2.03 4.38
CA LYS A 37 -22.27 -1.56 4.36
C LYS A 37 -22.90 -1.49 5.75
N ASN A 38 -22.71 -2.53 6.58
CA ASN A 38 -23.51 -2.73 7.81
C ASN A 38 -22.79 -2.26 9.08
N ARG A 39 -21.45 -2.09 9.08
CA ARG A 39 -20.61 -1.72 10.21
C ARG A 39 -21.03 -2.46 11.49
N PRO A 40 -20.62 -3.73 11.69
CA PRO A 40 -21.09 -4.57 12.80
C PRO A 40 -20.74 -3.97 14.16
N ASN A 41 -21.60 -4.19 15.18
CA ASN A 41 -21.38 -3.66 16.52
C ASN A 41 -20.24 -4.36 17.28
N ASN A 42 -20.08 -5.68 17.08
CA ASN A 42 -18.98 -6.46 17.65
C ASN A 42 -17.97 -6.75 16.53
N ILE A 43 -16.92 -5.94 16.46
CA ILE A 43 -15.94 -5.97 15.37
C ILE A 43 -14.80 -6.92 15.74
N ARG A 44 -14.54 -7.94 14.91
CA ARG A 44 -13.34 -8.80 14.99
C ARG A 44 -12.17 -8.11 14.28
N ASP A 45 -10.95 -8.50 14.60
CA ASP A 45 -9.74 -7.92 14.01
C ASP A 45 -9.75 -7.94 12.48
N THR A 46 -10.19 -9.06 11.88
CA THR A 46 -10.34 -9.18 10.42
C THR A 46 -11.33 -8.16 9.81
N GLN A 47 -12.39 -7.82 10.54
CA GLN A 47 -13.34 -6.79 10.14
C GLN A 47 -12.82 -5.38 10.43
N ARG A 48 -12.08 -5.21 11.53
CA ARG A 48 -11.41 -3.97 11.90
C ARG A 48 -10.41 -3.55 10.81
N GLU A 49 -9.60 -4.49 10.36
CA GLU A 49 -8.63 -4.27 9.28
C GLU A 49 -9.30 -3.74 8.00
N ILE A 50 -10.45 -4.30 7.61
CA ILE A 50 -11.25 -3.84 6.47
C ILE A 50 -11.73 -2.40 6.67
N LEU A 51 -12.31 -2.10 7.84
CA LEU A 51 -12.84 -0.78 8.14
C LEU A 51 -11.73 0.28 8.19
N ASN A 52 -10.61 -0.05 8.81
CA ASN A 52 -9.45 0.83 8.88
C ASN A 52 -8.87 1.14 7.51
N TYR A 53 -8.66 0.10 6.68
CA TYR A 53 -8.14 0.30 5.32
C TYR A 53 -9.08 1.16 4.49
N ASN A 54 -10.39 0.88 4.52
CA ASN A 54 -11.38 1.68 3.80
C ASN A 54 -11.42 3.14 4.30
N GLN A 55 -11.30 3.37 5.61
CA GLN A 55 -11.23 4.71 6.17
C GLN A 55 -9.99 5.47 5.66
N ALA A 56 -8.82 4.82 5.65
CA ALA A 56 -7.60 5.40 5.13
C ALA A 56 -7.70 5.69 3.62
N LEU A 57 -8.31 4.79 2.85
CA LEU A 57 -8.59 4.96 1.43
C LEU A 57 -9.51 6.17 1.17
N GLU A 58 -10.57 6.33 1.96
CA GLU A 58 -11.47 7.49 1.87
C GLU A 58 -10.74 8.80 2.18
N GLU A 59 -9.93 8.84 3.25
CA GLU A 59 -9.17 10.02 3.62
C GLU A 59 -8.19 10.44 2.50
N ILE A 60 -7.45 9.48 1.96
CA ILE A 60 -6.49 9.74 0.87
C ILE A 60 -7.21 10.19 -0.40
N SER A 61 -8.27 9.48 -0.80
CA SER A 61 -9.06 9.85 -1.98
C SER A 61 -9.58 11.29 -1.88
N GLN A 62 -10.09 11.68 -0.72
CA GLN A 62 -10.57 13.05 -0.50
C GLN A 62 -9.43 14.07 -0.65
N LYS A 63 -8.25 13.80 -0.08
CA LYS A 63 -7.08 14.70 -0.21
C LYS A 63 -6.63 14.88 -1.67
N VAL A 64 -6.64 13.79 -2.45
CA VAL A 64 -6.32 13.85 -3.87
C VAL A 64 -7.36 14.68 -4.64
N LYS A 65 -8.66 14.44 -4.40
CA LYS A 65 -9.76 15.17 -5.06
C LYS A 65 -9.76 16.66 -4.75
N THR A 66 -9.43 17.05 -3.53
CA THR A 66 -9.38 18.48 -3.13
C THR A 66 -8.08 19.17 -3.52
N GLY A 67 -7.06 18.43 -3.97
CA GLY A 67 -5.73 18.97 -4.23
C GLY A 67 -4.89 19.20 -2.96
N ASP A 68 -5.34 18.69 -1.81
CA ASP A 68 -4.66 18.86 -0.51
C ASP A 68 -3.67 17.72 -0.19
N PHE A 69 -3.45 16.83 -1.16
CA PHE A 69 -2.48 15.76 -0.96
C PHE A 69 -1.05 16.29 -1.12
N GLN A 70 -0.26 16.10 -0.09
CA GLN A 70 1.18 16.30 -0.11
C GLN A 70 1.84 15.11 0.59
N LEU A 71 2.78 14.45 -0.09
CA LEU A 71 3.54 13.36 0.51
C LEU A 71 4.51 13.93 1.56
N THR A 72 4.28 13.60 2.82
CA THR A 72 5.10 13.99 3.97
C THR A 72 5.28 12.82 4.91
N ASP A 73 6.35 12.86 5.75
CA ASP A 73 6.54 11.88 6.82
C ASP A 73 5.32 11.82 7.75
N ASP A 74 4.73 12.97 8.10
CA ASP A 74 3.54 13.05 8.96
C ASP A 74 2.31 12.39 8.31
N LEU A 75 2.09 12.60 6.99
CA LEU A 75 0.99 11.93 6.29
C LEU A 75 1.19 10.42 6.24
N ILE A 76 2.40 9.95 5.95
CA ILE A 76 2.73 8.52 5.91
C ILE A 76 2.45 7.88 7.28
N ALA A 77 2.94 8.50 8.35
CA ALA A 77 2.74 8.05 9.72
C ALA A 77 1.25 8.07 10.11
N ARG A 78 0.51 9.12 9.77
CA ARG A 78 -0.92 9.23 10.00
C ARG A 78 -1.72 8.12 9.31
N ILE A 79 -1.44 7.86 8.02
CA ILE A 79 -2.16 6.82 7.26
C ILE A 79 -1.87 5.44 7.84
N GLN A 80 -0.62 5.15 8.21
CA GLN A 80 -0.31 3.91 8.91
C GLN A 80 -1.08 3.81 10.23
N GLY A 81 -1.15 4.89 11.01
CA GLY A 81 -1.90 4.91 12.26
C GLY A 81 -3.39 4.58 12.08
N VAL A 82 -4.02 5.07 10.99
CA VAL A 82 -5.41 4.71 10.66
C VAL A 82 -5.51 3.23 10.28
N VAL A 83 -4.58 2.74 9.44
CA VAL A 83 -4.58 1.36 8.94
C VAL A 83 -4.49 0.33 10.05
N VAL A 84 -3.71 0.60 11.10
CA VAL A 84 -3.48 -0.35 12.20
C VAL A 84 -4.24 0.00 13.50
N ASN A 85 -5.13 0.97 13.47
CA ASN A 85 -5.87 1.40 14.66
C ASN A 85 -6.62 0.22 15.33
N ASP A 86 -6.45 0.05 16.64
CA ASP A 86 -7.00 -1.06 17.43
C ASP A 86 -6.61 -2.47 16.94
N LEU A 87 -5.48 -2.61 16.22
CA LEU A 87 -4.95 -3.89 15.75
C LEU A 87 -3.57 -4.21 16.31
N MET A 88 -2.88 -3.22 16.86
CA MET A 88 -1.55 -3.40 17.44
C MET A 88 -1.64 -3.56 18.97
N GLU A 89 -0.81 -4.47 19.51
CA GLU A 89 -0.69 -4.65 20.96
C GLU A 89 0.01 -3.45 21.63
N ASP A 90 1.01 -2.87 20.97
CA ASP A 90 1.77 -1.71 21.44
C ASP A 90 1.24 -0.42 20.78
N GLU A 91 0.37 0.30 21.47
CA GLU A 91 -0.21 1.55 20.97
C GLU A 91 0.85 2.63 20.71
N GLU A 92 2.03 2.53 21.34
CA GLU A 92 3.11 3.49 21.13
C GLU A 92 3.72 3.42 19.73
N ASP A 93 3.58 2.31 19.02
CA ASP A 93 4.08 2.12 17.66
C ASP A 93 3.07 2.58 16.58
N ILE A 94 1.82 2.92 16.97
CA ILE A 94 0.78 3.40 16.04
C ILE A 94 1.14 4.80 15.52
N GLY A 95 1.20 4.96 14.21
CA GLY A 95 1.51 6.23 13.56
C GLY A 95 2.94 6.71 13.80
N LYS A 96 3.88 5.81 14.09
CA LYS A 96 5.29 6.15 14.36
C LYS A 96 6.24 5.19 13.68
N TYR A 97 7.33 5.73 13.17
CA TYR A 97 8.41 4.91 12.64
C TYR A 97 9.00 4.02 13.75
N ARG A 98 9.29 2.79 13.39
CA ARG A 98 9.81 1.78 14.32
C ARG A 98 11.12 2.19 14.97
N LYS A 99 11.26 1.84 16.24
CA LYS A 99 12.48 1.99 17.02
C LYS A 99 13.14 0.65 17.33
N LYS A 100 12.52 -0.44 16.89
CA LYS A 100 12.97 -1.83 17.07
C LYS A 100 13.35 -2.42 15.71
N PRO A 101 14.27 -3.40 15.66
CA PRO A 101 14.54 -4.12 14.44
C PRO A 101 13.31 -4.98 14.05
N VAL A 102 13.14 -5.19 12.75
CA VAL A 102 12.16 -6.12 12.19
C VAL A 102 12.86 -7.05 11.22
N ILE A 103 12.26 -8.20 10.98
CA ILE A 103 12.70 -9.17 9.98
C ILE A 103 11.53 -9.48 9.04
N ILE A 104 11.82 -9.64 7.77
CA ILE A 104 10.83 -10.10 6.79
C ILE A 104 11.08 -11.58 6.54
N ARG A 105 10.07 -12.40 6.81
CA ARG A 105 10.13 -13.85 6.63
C ARG A 105 9.76 -14.23 5.21
N ASN A 106 10.31 -15.35 4.76
CA ASN A 106 9.94 -15.92 3.48
C ASN A 106 8.48 -16.44 3.56
N PRO A 107 7.56 -15.96 2.70
CA PRO A 107 6.16 -16.39 2.73
C PRO A 107 5.97 -17.88 2.42
N GLU A 108 6.91 -18.50 1.68
CA GLU A 108 6.87 -19.92 1.35
C GLU A 108 7.58 -20.81 2.40
N LYS A 109 8.46 -20.18 3.21
CA LYS A 109 9.27 -20.88 4.22
C LYS A 109 9.39 -19.99 5.47
N ILE A 110 8.39 -20.04 6.31
CA ILE A 110 8.24 -19.14 7.49
C ILE A 110 9.45 -19.14 8.42
N ASP A 111 10.21 -20.22 8.46
CA ASP A 111 11.41 -20.34 9.29
C ASP A 111 12.65 -19.66 8.66
N GLU A 112 12.59 -19.28 7.39
CA GLU A 112 13.67 -18.58 6.70
C GLU A 112 13.45 -17.07 6.72
N ILE A 113 14.51 -16.32 7.04
CA ILE A 113 14.52 -14.86 6.88
C ILE A 113 14.73 -14.56 5.40
N ALA A 114 13.78 -13.86 4.78
CA ALA A 114 13.91 -13.39 3.42
C ALA A 114 14.74 -12.11 3.34
N PHE A 115 14.49 -11.17 4.26
CA PHE A 115 15.16 -9.88 4.20
C PHE A 115 15.33 -9.27 5.62
N LEU A 116 16.49 -8.64 5.81
CA LEU A 116 16.82 -7.82 6.98
C LEU A 116 16.76 -6.33 6.56
N PRO A 117 15.70 -5.61 6.93
CA PRO A 117 15.58 -4.17 6.63
C PRO A 117 16.63 -3.33 7.36
N PRO A 118 16.83 -2.05 6.94
CA PRO A 118 17.78 -1.15 7.60
C PRO A 118 17.52 -0.98 9.08
N ASP A 119 18.56 -0.61 9.82
CA ASP A 119 18.50 -0.35 11.25
C ASP A 119 17.45 0.71 11.61
N ALA A 120 16.76 0.52 12.73
CA ALA A 120 15.74 1.43 13.21
C ALA A 120 16.22 2.89 13.36
N LYS A 121 17.49 3.10 13.71
CA LYS A 121 18.12 4.44 13.85
C LYS A 121 18.19 5.22 12.53
N GLU A 122 18.12 4.54 11.37
CA GLU A 122 18.26 5.16 10.04
C GLU A 122 16.91 5.46 9.40
N ILE A 123 15.80 4.88 9.91
CA ILE A 123 14.48 4.96 9.29
C ILE A 123 14.05 6.40 9.02
N VAL A 124 14.19 7.31 10.00
CA VAL A 124 13.80 8.72 9.85
C VAL A 124 14.56 9.37 8.68
N SER A 125 15.86 9.13 8.58
CA SER A 125 16.68 9.71 7.51
C SER A 125 16.36 9.12 6.15
N LEU A 126 16.13 7.79 6.07
CA LEU A 126 15.80 7.11 4.84
C LEU A 126 14.42 7.54 4.33
N MET A 127 13.43 7.64 5.21
CA MET A 127 12.09 8.08 4.85
C MET A 127 12.08 9.55 4.40
N SER A 128 12.73 10.44 5.14
CA SER A 128 12.84 11.85 4.74
C SER A 128 13.55 12.01 3.38
N SER A 129 14.56 11.18 3.11
CA SER A 129 15.24 11.15 1.80
C SER A 129 14.31 10.66 0.68
N LEU A 130 13.53 9.62 0.95
CA LEU A 130 12.54 9.10 0.00
C LEU A 130 11.45 10.15 -0.29
N VAL A 131 10.87 10.75 0.74
CA VAL A 131 9.85 11.81 0.60
C VAL A 131 10.39 12.97 -0.21
N LYS A 132 11.60 13.43 0.09
CA LYS A 132 12.26 14.50 -0.67
C LYS A 132 12.48 14.12 -2.13
N PHE A 133 12.98 12.91 -2.39
CA PHE A 133 13.20 12.41 -3.76
C PHE A 133 11.90 12.41 -4.56
N ILE A 134 10.83 11.83 -4.01
CA ILE A 134 9.53 11.76 -4.69
C ILE A 134 9.00 13.17 -5.00
N ASN A 135 8.92 14.04 -3.99
CA ASN A 135 8.38 15.39 -4.18
C ASN A 135 9.20 16.22 -5.18
N SER A 136 10.53 16.04 -5.21
CA SER A 136 11.41 16.78 -6.13
C SER A 136 11.33 16.28 -7.57
N ASN A 137 10.75 15.11 -7.81
CA ASN A 137 10.67 14.48 -9.13
C ASN A 137 9.25 14.40 -9.71
N ILE A 138 8.23 14.93 -8.99
CA ILE A 138 6.88 15.12 -9.54
C ILE A 138 6.96 16.01 -10.78
N GLY A 139 6.43 15.53 -11.89
CA GLY A 139 6.47 16.23 -13.19
C GLY A 139 7.80 16.12 -13.96
N LEU A 140 8.84 15.51 -13.37
CA LEU A 140 10.14 15.25 -14.02
C LEU A 140 10.30 13.78 -14.44
N ILE A 141 9.81 12.86 -13.62
CA ILE A 141 9.81 11.41 -13.89
C ILE A 141 8.36 11.03 -14.25
N ASP A 142 8.24 10.04 -15.15
CA ASP A 142 6.92 9.44 -15.46
C ASP A 142 6.21 9.03 -14.18
N PRO A 143 4.93 9.41 -13.98
CA PRO A 143 4.21 9.20 -12.74
C PRO A 143 4.06 7.71 -12.36
N ILE A 144 3.96 6.80 -13.32
CA ILE A 144 3.89 5.36 -13.03
C ILE A 144 5.24 4.86 -12.51
N ILE A 145 6.33 5.29 -13.13
CA ILE A 145 7.70 4.94 -12.69
C ILE A 145 7.97 5.53 -11.30
N LEU A 146 7.61 6.80 -11.07
CA LEU A 146 7.83 7.46 -9.77
C LEU A 146 7.05 6.77 -8.64
N ALA A 147 5.79 6.39 -8.90
CA ALA A 147 4.95 5.67 -7.95
C ALA A 147 5.50 4.25 -7.69
N ALA A 148 6.00 3.55 -8.71
CA ALA A 148 6.63 2.25 -8.55
C ALA A 148 7.92 2.33 -7.71
N ILE A 149 8.75 3.35 -7.93
CA ILE A 149 9.96 3.60 -7.13
C ILE A 149 9.58 3.84 -5.66
N PHE A 150 8.60 4.72 -5.40
CA PHE A 150 8.10 4.95 -4.04
C PHE A 150 7.67 3.63 -3.39
N HIS A 151 6.86 2.86 -4.08
CA HIS A 151 6.31 1.61 -3.57
C HIS A 151 7.41 0.63 -3.13
N LYS A 152 8.33 0.29 -4.03
CA LYS A 152 9.42 -0.66 -3.72
C LYS A 152 10.35 -0.13 -2.63
N GLN A 153 10.74 1.15 -2.72
CA GLN A 153 11.65 1.73 -1.73
C GLN A 153 11.02 1.79 -0.33
N ASN A 154 9.73 2.12 -0.22
CA ASN A 154 9.04 2.11 1.07
C ASN A 154 8.93 0.70 1.66
N VAL A 155 8.70 -0.31 0.82
CA VAL A 155 8.70 -1.73 1.24
C VAL A 155 10.09 -2.16 1.73
N ILE A 156 11.18 -1.74 1.06
CA ILE A 156 12.57 -2.02 1.45
C ILE A 156 12.92 -1.37 2.79
N ILE A 157 12.60 -0.09 2.96
CA ILE A 157 12.85 0.63 4.23
C ILE A 157 12.07 -0.01 5.38
N HIS A 158 10.85 -0.46 5.11
CA HIS A 158 9.96 -1.10 6.08
C HIS A 158 9.81 -0.29 7.37
N PRO A 159 9.28 0.93 7.28
CA PRO A 159 9.43 1.94 8.34
C PRO A 159 8.61 1.68 9.61
N PHE A 160 7.64 0.78 9.60
CA PHE A 160 6.72 0.52 10.71
C PHE A 160 6.85 -0.89 11.25
N MET A 161 6.32 -1.13 12.45
CA MET A 161 6.23 -2.46 13.04
C MET A 161 5.18 -3.33 12.34
N ASP A 162 4.07 -2.71 11.87
CA ASP A 162 3.01 -3.34 11.05
C ASP A 162 2.37 -2.31 10.10
N GLY A 163 1.57 -2.78 9.14
CA GLY A 163 0.83 -1.96 8.19
C GLY A 163 1.66 -1.39 7.02
N ASN A 164 2.92 -1.82 6.87
CA ASN A 164 3.81 -1.31 5.81
C ASN A 164 3.22 -1.51 4.42
N GLY A 165 2.80 -2.72 4.06
CA GLY A 165 2.24 -3.03 2.74
C GLY A 165 0.96 -2.25 2.45
N ARG A 166 0.01 -2.25 3.38
CA ARG A 166 -1.29 -1.54 3.26
C ARG A 166 -1.09 -0.04 3.08
N THR A 167 -0.24 0.57 3.92
CA THR A 167 0.13 1.99 3.83
C THR A 167 0.81 2.33 2.51
N THR A 168 1.76 1.50 2.08
CA THR A 168 2.48 1.69 0.82
C THR A 168 1.51 1.68 -0.36
N ARG A 169 0.59 0.73 -0.44
CA ARG A 169 -0.39 0.64 -1.54
C ARG A 169 -1.29 1.86 -1.59
N LEU A 170 -1.83 2.32 -0.46
CA LEU A 170 -2.64 3.54 -0.37
C LEU A 170 -1.90 4.78 -0.88
N LEU A 171 -0.67 4.99 -0.41
CA LEU A 171 0.13 6.16 -0.81
C LEU A 171 0.58 6.08 -2.28
N THR A 172 0.83 4.88 -2.79
CA THR A 172 1.13 4.65 -4.21
C THR A 172 -0.04 5.06 -5.09
N THR A 173 -1.28 4.67 -4.71
CA THR A 173 -2.50 5.09 -5.41
C THR A 173 -2.66 6.61 -5.38
N ALA A 174 -2.36 7.25 -4.25
CA ALA A 174 -2.41 8.71 -4.15
C ALA A 174 -1.41 9.40 -5.08
N LEU A 175 -0.18 8.89 -5.15
CA LEU A 175 0.86 9.42 -6.05
C LEU A 175 0.46 9.31 -7.52
N LEU A 176 -0.20 8.23 -7.91
CA LEU A 176 -0.78 8.10 -9.25
C LEU A 176 -1.90 9.13 -9.46
N GLY A 177 -2.79 9.28 -8.49
CA GLY A 177 -3.95 10.19 -8.57
C GLY A 177 -3.57 11.65 -8.74
N ILE A 178 -2.63 12.19 -7.96
CA ILE A 178 -2.19 13.60 -8.08
C ILE A 178 -1.48 13.90 -9.41
N ASN A 179 -1.02 12.87 -10.10
CA ASN A 179 -0.38 12.99 -11.41
C ASN A 179 -1.36 12.72 -12.57
N GLY A 180 -2.66 12.77 -12.34
CA GLY A 180 -3.71 12.67 -13.36
C GLY A 180 -4.09 11.23 -13.73
N ILE A 181 -3.54 10.23 -13.06
CA ILE A 181 -4.00 8.85 -13.16
C ILE A 181 -4.98 8.65 -11.98
N ASP A 182 -6.20 9.16 -12.15
CA ASP A 182 -7.25 9.07 -11.12
C ASP A 182 -7.81 7.65 -11.07
N LEU A 183 -7.26 6.88 -10.16
CA LEU A 183 -7.54 5.47 -10.01
C LEU A 183 -8.49 5.16 -8.85
N PHE A 184 -8.78 6.13 -7.99
CA PHE A 184 -9.58 5.91 -6.78
C PHE A 184 -11.06 5.62 -7.06
N GLU A 185 -11.57 6.07 -8.20
CA GLU A 185 -13.00 5.97 -8.45
C GLU A 185 -13.44 4.64 -9.02
N ILE A 186 -12.65 4.06 -9.94
CA ILE A 186 -13.04 2.81 -10.63
C ILE A 186 -11.91 1.77 -10.76
N PHE A 187 -10.78 2.01 -10.14
CA PHE A 187 -9.53 1.27 -10.34
C PHE A 187 -9.02 0.64 -9.04
N SER A 188 -8.50 -0.58 -9.12
CA SER A 188 -7.83 -1.25 -8.02
C SER A 188 -6.64 -2.05 -8.54
N PHE A 189 -5.45 -1.42 -8.55
CA PHE A 189 -4.25 -2.15 -8.96
C PHE A 189 -3.87 -3.25 -7.97
N GLU A 190 -4.28 -3.15 -6.72
CA GLU A 190 -4.12 -4.20 -5.71
C GLU A 190 -4.80 -5.50 -6.12
N ASN A 191 -5.89 -5.42 -6.89
CA ASN A 191 -6.59 -6.59 -7.40
C ASN A 191 -5.69 -7.45 -8.30
N TYR A 192 -4.85 -6.84 -9.12
CA TYR A 192 -3.86 -7.57 -9.94
C TYR A 192 -2.84 -8.30 -9.07
N TYR A 193 -2.33 -7.66 -8.02
CA TYR A 193 -1.37 -8.28 -7.11
C TYR A 193 -2.00 -9.39 -6.28
N ASN A 194 -3.25 -9.23 -5.87
CA ASN A 194 -3.99 -10.21 -5.10
C ASN A 194 -4.28 -11.51 -5.90
N GLN A 195 -4.29 -11.47 -7.23
CA GLN A 195 -4.41 -12.67 -8.08
C GLN A 195 -3.20 -13.60 -7.96
N ASN A 196 -2.03 -13.07 -7.62
CA ASN A 196 -0.82 -13.86 -7.39
C ASN A 196 0.08 -13.18 -6.35
N VAL A 197 -0.28 -13.36 -5.09
CA VAL A 197 0.39 -12.74 -3.94
C VAL A 197 1.87 -13.13 -3.84
N THR A 198 2.21 -14.39 -4.12
CA THR A 198 3.60 -14.85 -4.15
C THR A 198 4.41 -14.09 -5.22
N LYS A 199 3.88 -13.96 -6.44
CA LYS A 199 4.55 -13.19 -7.50
C LYS A 199 4.73 -11.72 -7.09
N TYR A 200 3.72 -11.13 -6.47
CA TYR A 200 3.80 -9.76 -5.97
C TYR A 200 4.95 -9.59 -4.96
N PHE A 201 5.00 -10.44 -3.93
CA PHE A 201 6.07 -10.35 -2.93
C PHE A 201 7.45 -10.61 -3.50
N ASN A 202 7.59 -11.54 -4.45
CA ASN A 202 8.86 -11.81 -5.13
C ASN A 202 9.33 -10.64 -6.00
N LYS A 203 8.41 -9.84 -6.58
CA LYS A 203 8.74 -8.69 -7.42
C LYS A 203 9.00 -7.42 -6.62
N VAL A 204 8.19 -7.14 -5.59
CA VAL A 204 8.35 -5.94 -4.77
C VAL A 204 9.44 -6.08 -3.71
N GLY A 205 9.61 -7.28 -3.16
CA GLY A 205 10.60 -7.59 -2.14
C GLY A 205 12.03 -7.64 -2.65
N VAL A 206 12.93 -7.78 -1.71
CA VAL A 206 14.35 -8.07 -1.92
C VAL A 206 14.77 -9.17 -0.93
N PHE A 207 15.89 -9.84 -1.21
CA PHE A 207 16.40 -10.93 -0.38
C PHE A 207 17.80 -10.59 0.13
N GLY A 208 18.08 -10.93 1.39
CA GLY A 208 19.39 -10.73 2.02
C GLY A 208 19.40 -9.64 3.09
N ASP A 209 20.56 -9.10 3.37
CA ASP A 209 20.78 -8.01 4.32
C ASP A 209 20.82 -6.66 3.57
N TYR A 210 20.05 -5.69 4.05
CA TYR A 210 19.99 -4.36 3.44
C TYR A 210 21.37 -3.76 3.18
N TYR A 211 22.29 -3.87 4.14
CA TYR A 211 23.62 -3.26 4.04
C TYR A 211 24.55 -3.94 3.02
N GLU A 212 24.25 -5.21 2.72
CA GLU A 212 25.02 -5.96 1.73
C GLU A 212 24.53 -5.69 0.30
N ILE A 213 23.22 -5.40 0.12
CA ILE A 213 22.59 -5.35 -1.20
C ILE A 213 22.15 -3.96 -1.66
N LYS A 214 22.09 -2.97 -0.76
CA LYS A 214 21.42 -1.66 -1.01
C LYS A 214 21.93 -0.92 -2.25
N ASP A 215 23.18 -1.08 -2.60
CA ASP A 215 23.81 -0.37 -3.73
C ASP A 215 23.61 -1.11 -5.08
N ASP A 216 23.13 -2.36 -5.04
CA ASP A 216 22.94 -3.24 -6.20
C ASP A 216 21.47 -3.59 -6.47
N ILE A 217 20.50 -2.99 -5.72
CA ILE A 217 19.09 -3.29 -5.90
C ILE A 217 18.57 -2.77 -7.24
N ASP A 218 18.20 -3.70 -8.13
CA ASP A 218 17.56 -3.38 -9.41
C ASP A 218 16.04 -3.26 -9.25
N PHE A 219 15.49 -2.16 -9.75
CA PHE A 219 14.05 -1.87 -9.71
C PHE A 219 13.34 -2.27 -11.01
N THR A 220 14.07 -2.65 -12.06
CA THR A 220 13.52 -2.88 -13.41
C THR A 220 12.40 -3.90 -13.41
N ASP A 221 12.65 -5.08 -12.88
CA ASP A 221 11.68 -6.18 -12.80
C ASP A 221 10.40 -5.81 -12.04
N TRP A 222 10.54 -4.99 -10.99
CA TRP A 222 9.42 -4.48 -10.24
C TRP A 222 8.62 -3.44 -11.04
N ILE A 223 9.31 -2.48 -11.65
CA ILE A 223 8.66 -1.42 -12.45
C ILE A 223 7.88 -2.04 -13.61
N GLU A 224 8.46 -3.02 -14.32
CA GLU A 224 7.77 -3.75 -15.38
C GLU A 224 6.50 -4.44 -14.86
N TYR A 225 6.60 -5.17 -13.75
CA TYR A 225 5.46 -5.85 -13.13
C TYR A 225 4.39 -4.87 -12.62
N PHE A 226 4.81 -3.72 -12.09
CA PHE A 226 3.92 -2.66 -11.67
C PHE A 226 3.13 -2.10 -12.86
N MET A 227 3.81 -1.84 -13.98
CA MET A 227 3.17 -1.38 -15.22
C MET A 227 2.23 -2.42 -15.82
N GLU A 228 2.58 -3.71 -15.77
CA GLU A 228 1.68 -4.81 -16.17
C GLU A 228 0.37 -4.76 -15.37
N GLY A 229 0.44 -4.55 -14.04
CA GLY A 229 -0.72 -4.43 -13.17
C GLY A 229 -1.61 -3.23 -13.52
N ILE A 230 -1.01 -2.07 -13.80
CA ILE A 230 -1.74 -0.89 -14.26
C ILE A 230 -2.46 -1.19 -15.59
N LEU A 231 -1.76 -1.78 -16.55
CA LEU A 231 -2.32 -2.11 -17.86
C LEU A 231 -3.44 -3.15 -17.78
N ASP A 232 -3.30 -4.17 -16.95
CA ASP A 232 -4.33 -5.22 -16.75
C ASP A 232 -5.61 -4.61 -16.20
N GLU A 233 -5.48 -3.76 -15.20
CA GLU A 233 -6.62 -3.11 -14.56
C GLU A 233 -7.32 -2.11 -15.49
N LEU A 234 -6.57 -1.35 -16.29
CA LEU A 234 -7.16 -0.48 -17.33
C LEU A 234 -7.97 -1.30 -18.36
N LYS A 235 -7.46 -2.46 -18.77
CA LYS A 235 -8.19 -3.38 -19.67
C LYS A 235 -9.44 -3.95 -19.00
N ARG A 236 -9.41 -4.22 -17.70
CA ARG A 236 -10.57 -4.69 -16.94
C ARG A 236 -11.66 -3.62 -16.92
N ILE A 237 -11.30 -2.37 -16.65
CA ILE A 237 -12.23 -1.23 -16.65
C ILE A 237 -12.85 -1.03 -18.03
N GLN A 238 -12.04 -1.05 -19.09
CA GLN A 238 -12.52 -0.90 -20.47
C GLN A 238 -13.58 -1.93 -20.85
N LYS A 239 -13.56 -3.13 -20.27
CA LYS A 239 -14.57 -4.18 -20.52
C LYS A 239 -15.86 -3.97 -19.69
N THR A 240 -15.81 -3.11 -18.67
CA THR A 240 -16.90 -2.91 -17.71
C THR A 240 -17.76 -1.69 -18.10
N ILE A 241 -17.20 -0.75 -18.88
CA ILE A 241 -17.86 0.41 -19.45
C ILE A 241 -18.48 0.06 -20.81
#